data_1664d62fef63f237eefd961d7a7b31ae
#
_entry.id   1664d62fef63f237eefd961d7a7b31ae
#
_cell.length_a   1.000
_cell.length_b   1.000
_cell.length_c   1.000
_cell.angle_alpha   90.00
_cell.angle_beta   90.00
_cell.angle_gamma   90.00
#
_symmetry.space_group_name_H-M   'P 1'
#
loop_
_entity.id
_entity.type
_entity.pdbx_description
1 polymer ?
#
loop_
_entity_poly.entity_id
_entity_poly.type
_entity_poly.pdbx_seq_one_letter_code
_entity_poly.pdbx_strand_id
1 'polypeptide(L)'
;MPLEREVERENTALSAELDGGAFLESEVFSEERLPERQYCVFRAGRERFCFSVLEVEEVVDWPIVTRIPLTPAFLMGVFNLRGTIVPLIDIAFTEGRRPGLLPKHVVVALLKADAHREDMRLGIAADEVIGTFSATEEALLDQAPADVPHCRGMLRHDDRLALVVDLRRLVDVFPVPVI
;
A
#
# COMPACT_ATOMS: atom_id res chain seq x y z
N MET A 1 26.70 55.95 -61.82
CA MET A 1 26.24 55.53 -60.45
C MET A 1 25.22 54.38 -60.54
N PRO A 2 25.66 53.16 -60.79
CA PRO A 2 24.74 52.00 -60.72
C PRO A 2 25.19 50.90 -59.72
N LEU A 3 25.88 51.23 -58.67
CA LEU A 3 26.44 50.23 -57.75
C LEU A 3 25.70 50.17 -56.39
N GLU A 4 24.83 51.12 -56.11
CA GLU A 4 24.08 51.13 -54.81
C GLU A 4 22.76 50.36 -54.85
N ARG A 5 22.27 49.97 -56.04
CA ARG A 5 21.01 49.25 -56.17
C ARG A 5 21.12 47.72 -56.10
N GLU A 6 22.30 47.17 -56.25
CA GLU A 6 22.50 45.70 -56.12
C GLU A 6 22.71 45.22 -54.69
N VAL A 7 23.32 46.08 -53.87
CA VAL A 7 23.55 45.73 -52.46
C VAL A 7 22.24 45.67 -51.64
N GLU A 8 21.24 46.49 -51.96
CA GLU A 8 19.95 46.46 -51.33
C GLU A 8 19.08 45.23 -51.67
N ARG A 9 19.33 44.58 -52.82
CA ARG A 9 18.57 43.40 -53.23
C ARG A 9 19.15 42.11 -52.67
N GLU A 10 20.40 42.03 -52.35
CA GLU A 10 21.02 40.89 -51.70
C GLU A 10 20.71 40.87 -50.20
N ASN A 11 20.59 42.06 -49.57
CA ASN A 11 20.28 42.16 -48.16
C ASN A 11 18.82 41.85 -47.82
N THR A 12 17.90 41.93 -48.81
CA THR A 12 16.49 41.61 -48.64
C THR A 12 16.21 40.13 -48.83
N ALA A 13 17.10 39.41 -49.55
CA ALA A 13 16.95 37.97 -49.78
C ALA A 13 17.51 37.14 -48.57
N LEU A 14 18.47 37.70 -47.81
CA LEU A 14 19.08 37.03 -46.68
C LEU A 14 18.24 37.14 -45.38
N SER A 15 17.30 38.08 -45.33
CA SER A 15 16.41 38.22 -44.15
C SER A 15 15.13 37.39 -44.23
N ALA A 16 14.85 36.72 -45.37
CA ALA A 16 13.66 35.89 -45.54
C ALA A 16 13.88 34.38 -45.24
N GLU A 17 15.13 33.97 -45.07
CA GLU A 17 15.46 32.54 -44.80
C GLU A 17 15.74 32.21 -43.33
N LEU A 18 15.66 33.18 -42.41
CA LEU A 18 15.91 32.97 -41.00
C LEU A 18 14.63 32.91 -40.12
N ASP A 19 13.45 32.94 -40.73
CA ASP A 19 12.17 32.85 -40.04
C ASP A 19 11.50 31.45 -40.13
N GLY A 20 12.31 30.46 -40.52
CA GLY A 20 12.04 29.05 -40.32
C GLY A 20 12.50 28.65 -38.93
N GLY A 21 11.96 29.32 -37.90
CA GLY A 21 12.08 28.86 -36.54
C GLY A 21 11.56 27.43 -36.46
N ALA A 22 12.51 26.47 -36.44
CA ALA A 22 12.21 25.16 -35.95
C ALA A 22 11.57 25.37 -34.57
N PHE A 23 10.26 25.29 -34.50
CA PHE A 23 9.56 24.94 -33.32
C PHE A 23 10.14 23.56 -32.92
N LEU A 24 11.16 23.58 -32.08
CA LEU A 24 11.44 22.46 -31.24
C LEU A 24 10.16 22.33 -30.42
N GLU A 25 9.26 21.49 -30.93
CA GLU A 25 8.30 20.84 -30.06
C GLU A 25 9.16 20.25 -28.95
N SER A 26 9.22 20.97 -27.85
CA SER A 26 9.59 20.38 -26.59
C SER A 26 8.56 19.26 -26.41
N GLU A 27 8.94 18.05 -26.82
CA GLU A 27 8.29 16.86 -26.35
C GLU A 27 8.27 17.02 -24.84
N VAL A 28 7.12 17.48 -24.35
CA VAL A 28 6.77 17.36 -22.96
C VAL A 28 6.72 15.86 -22.75
N PHE A 29 7.87 15.29 -22.36
CA PHE A 29 7.88 13.99 -21.73
C PHE A 29 6.96 14.14 -20.52
N SER A 30 5.69 13.86 -20.72
CA SER A 30 4.82 13.49 -19.64
C SER A 30 5.48 12.24 -19.07
N GLU A 31 6.26 12.42 -18.01
CA GLU A 31 6.63 11.32 -17.15
C GLU A 31 5.30 10.62 -16.84
N GLU A 32 5.08 9.46 -17.46
CA GLU A 32 3.96 8.60 -17.12
C GLU A 32 4.14 8.28 -15.63
N ARG A 33 3.46 9.06 -14.79
CA ARG A 33 3.45 8.81 -13.36
C ARG A 33 2.79 7.47 -13.18
N LEU A 34 3.58 6.49 -12.80
CA LEU A 34 3.10 5.17 -12.45
C LEU A 34 1.98 5.30 -11.41
N PRO A 35 0.92 4.51 -11.54
CA PRO A 35 -0.20 4.58 -10.64
C PRO A 35 0.26 4.31 -9.21
N GLU A 36 0.08 5.32 -8.35
CA GLU A 36 0.34 5.20 -6.93
C GLU A 36 -0.81 4.46 -6.24
N ARG A 37 -0.46 3.56 -5.35
CA ARG A 37 -1.40 2.89 -4.46
C ARG A 37 -1.23 3.43 -3.05
N GLN A 38 -2.34 3.58 -2.34
CA GLN A 38 -2.33 3.99 -0.94
C GLN A 38 -2.30 2.76 -0.02
N TYR A 39 -1.49 2.86 1.01
CA TYR A 39 -1.30 1.82 2.02
C TYR A 39 -1.59 2.38 3.42
N CYS A 40 -2.31 1.61 4.22
CA CYS A 40 -2.50 1.86 5.65
C CYS A 40 -1.39 1.16 6.42
N VAL A 41 -0.60 1.89 7.18
CA VAL A 41 0.54 1.38 7.97
C VAL A 41 0.19 1.29 9.43
N PHE A 42 0.52 0.18 10.04
CA PHE A 42 0.35 -0.06 11.46
C PHE A 42 1.52 -0.87 12.02
N ARG A 43 1.68 -0.83 13.32
CA ARG A 43 2.67 -1.62 14.03
C ARG A 43 1.99 -2.76 14.79
N ALA A 44 2.54 -3.96 14.65
CA ALA A 44 2.19 -5.12 15.45
C ALA A 44 3.48 -5.80 15.94
N GLY A 45 3.66 -5.88 17.25
CA GLY A 45 4.91 -6.34 17.84
C GLY A 45 6.06 -5.38 17.54
N ARG A 46 7.11 -5.89 16.91
CA ARG A 46 8.30 -5.12 16.55
C ARG A 46 8.26 -4.56 15.14
N GLU A 47 7.43 -5.14 14.29
CA GLU A 47 7.41 -4.88 12.86
C GLU A 47 6.31 -3.88 12.47
N ARG A 48 6.53 -3.21 11.34
CA ARG A 48 5.52 -2.42 10.66
C ARG A 48 4.95 -3.25 9.53
N PHE A 49 3.62 -3.27 9.47
CA PHE A 49 2.85 -3.91 8.43
C PHE A 49 2.03 -2.87 7.67
N CYS A 50 1.67 -3.17 6.45
CA CYS A 50 0.72 -2.35 5.71
C CYS A 50 -0.20 -3.20 4.83
N PHE A 51 -1.43 -2.71 4.68
CA PHE A 51 -2.41 -3.18 3.72
C PHE A 51 -2.65 -2.12 2.65
N SER A 52 -3.04 -2.52 1.46
CA SER A 52 -3.67 -1.59 0.54
C SER A 52 -4.90 -0.98 1.21
N VAL A 53 -5.08 0.34 1.10
CA VAL A 53 -6.27 1.03 1.65
C VAL A 53 -7.57 0.43 1.08
N LEU A 54 -7.52 -0.13 -0.13
CA LEU A 54 -8.68 -0.80 -0.75
C LEU A 54 -9.08 -2.11 -0.05
N GLU A 55 -8.18 -2.68 0.74
CA GLU A 55 -8.43 -3.89 1.54
C GLU A 55 -8.81 -3.56 2.99
N VAL A 56 -8.66 -2.32 3.42
CA VAL A 56 -9.03 -1.87 4.77
C VAL A 56 -10.45 -1.32 4.76
N GLU A 57 -11.34 -1.94 5.53
CA GLU A 57 -12.71 -1.45 5.69
C GLU A 57 -12.77 -0.32 6.71
N GLU A 58 -12.16 -0.52 7.87
CA GLU A 58 -12.07 0.50 8.93
C GLU A 58 -10.97 0.18 9.95
N VAL A 59 -10.65 1.16 10.75
CA VAL A 59 -9.80 1.01 11.94
C VAL A 59 -10.65 1.35 13.16
N VAL A 60 -10.66 0.47 14.15
CA VAL A 60 -11.42 0.67 15.37
C VAL A 60 -10.50 0.61 16.60
N ASP A 61 -10.90 1.27 17.67
CA ASP A 61 -10.26 1.10 18.97
C ASP A 61 -10.43 -0.32 19.46
N TRP A 62 -9.59 -0.73 20.41
CA TRP A 62 -9.60 -2.10 20.92
C TRP A 62 -11.00 -2.50 21.43
N PRO A 63 -11.66 -3.46 20.80
CA PRO A 63 -13.04 -3.84 21.14
C PRO A 63 -13.08 -4.83 22.32
N ILE A 64 -14.30 -5.15 22.76
CA ILE A 64 -14.53 -6.29 23.64
C ILE A 64 -14.33 -7.56 22.83
N VAL A 65 -13.32 -8.35 23.21
CA VAL A 65 -12.95 -9.59 22.53
C VAL A 65 -13.45 -10.79 23.32
N THR A 66 -14.22 -11.64 22.65
CA THR A 66 -14.65 -12.94 23.20
C THR A 66 -13.68 -14.02 22.73
N ARG A 67 -12.99 -14.65 23.68
CA ARG A 67 -12.07 -15.75 23.39
C ARG A 67 -12.85 -17.01 23.01
N ILE A 68 -12.37 -17.73 21.99
CA ILE A 68 -12.91 -19.02 21.60
C ILE A 68 -12.00 -20.11 22.20
N PRO A 69 -12.53 -21.07 22.97
CA PRO A 69 -11.74 -22.15 23.50
C PRO A 69 -11.14 -23.04 22.41
N LEU A 70 -9.98 -23.62 22.67
CA LEU A 70 -9.30 -24.61 21.79
C LEU A 70 -8.89 -24.05 20.41
N THR A 71 -8.78 -22.74 20.28
CA THR A 71 -8.28 -22.10 19.04
C THR A 71 -6.76 -21.94 19.06
N PRO A 72 -6.13 -21.85 17.88
CA PRO A 72 -4.70 -21.53 17.79
C PRO A 72 -4.38 -20.20 18.49
N ALA A 73 -3.17 -20.07 19.01
CA ALA A 73 -2.77 -18.91 19.81
C ALA A 73 -2.73 -17.58 19.02
N PHE A 74 -2.61 -17.62 17.70
CA PHE A 74 -2.72 -16.43 16.86
C PHE A 74 -4.16 -15.88 16.80
N LEU A 75 -5.18 -16.72 17.00
CA LEU A 75 -6.57 -16.30 17.03
C LEU A 75 -6.90 -15.79 18.44
N MET A 76 -6.92 -14.48 18.59
CA MET A 76 -7.19 -13.83 19.88
C MET A 76 -8.65 -14.00 20.34
N GLY A 77 -9.55 -14.26 19.41
CA GLY A 77 -10.97 -14.44 19.63
C GLY A 77 -11.82 -13.81 18.53
N VAL A 78 -13.02 -13.40 18.88
CA VAL A 78 -13.95 -12.69 18.00
C VAL A 78 -14.46 -11.42 18.65
N PHE A 79 -14.88 -10.46 17.88
CA PHE A 79 -15.54 -9.24 18.37
C PHE A 79 -16.74 -8.90 17.48
N ASN A 80 -17.65 -8.11 18.04
CA ASN A 80 -18.81 -7.63 17.30
C ASN A 80 -18.48 -6.29 16.64
N LEU A 81 -18.53 -6.26 15.31
CA LEU A 81 -18.43 -5.05 14.50
C LEU A 81 -19.80 -4.73 13.92
N ARG A 82 -20.53 -3.79 14.54
CA ARG A 82 -21.85 -3.34 14.06
C ARG A 82 -22.84 -4.49 13.76
N GLY A 83 -22.87 -5.51 14.60
CA GLY A 83 -23.74 -6.67 14.44
C GLY A 83 -23.13 -7.85 13.68
N THR A 84 -21.94 -7.68 13.09
CA THR A 84 -21.19 -8.76 12.44
C THR A 84 -20.13 -9.31 13.37
N ILE A 85 -20.03 -10.62 13.49
CA ILE A 85 -18.95 -11.27 14.26
C ILE A 85 -17.72 -11.34 13.37
N VAL A 86 -16.61 -10.77 13.84
CA VAL A 86 -15.35 -10.69 13.10
C VAL A 86 -14.27 -11.41 13.91
N PRO A 87 -13.55 -12.37 13.30
CA PRO A 87 -12.40 -13.01 13.93
C PRO A 87 -11.24 -12.00 14.05
N LEU A 88 -10.53 -12.07 15.19
CA LEU A 88 -9.41 -11.20 15.51
C LEU A 88 -8.13 -12.01 15.63
N ILE A 89 -7.16 -11.68 14.80
CA ILE A 89 -5.87 -12.37 14.78
C ILE A 89 -4.71 -11.45 15.18
N ASP A 90 -3.67 -12.06 15.70
CA ASP A 90 -2.37 -11.44 15.96
C ASP A 90 -1.34 -11.92 14.95
N ILE A 91 -1.02 -11.10 13.96
CA ILE A 91 -0.02 -11.45 12.93
C ILE A 91 1.43 -11.39 13.44
N ALA A 92 1.66 -10.74 14.57
CA ALA A 92 2.94 -10.71 15.25
C ALA A 92 3.13 -11.87 16.26
N PHE A 93 2.25 -12.84 16.24
CA PHE A 93 2.27 -13.97 17.18
C PHE A 93 3.60 -14.73 17.15
N THR A 94 4.19 -14.94 15.98
CA THR A 94 5.45 -15.67 15.79
C THR A 94 6.67 -14.93 16.36
N GLU A 95 6.62 -13.59 16.40
CA GLU A 95 7.72 -12.75 16.89
C GLU A 95 7.67 -12.49 18.38
N GLY A 96 6.56 -12.86 19.01
CA GLY A 96 6.32 -12.64 20.42
C GLY A 96 6.02 -11.16 20.75
N ARG A 97 4.79 -10.87 21.15
CA ARG A 97 4.47 -9.59 21.78
C ARG A 97 5.20 -9.47 23.11
N ARG A 98 5.61 -8.26 23.47
CA ARG A 98 6.11 -8.01 24.83
C ARG A 98 5.00 -8.36 25.83
N PRO A 99 5.28 -9.16 26.87
CA PRO A 99 4.32 -9.46 27.90
C PRO A 99 3.72 -8.17 28.48
N GLY A 100 2.39 -8.11 28.60
CA GLY A 100 1.69 -6.97 29.22
C GLY A 100 1.35 -5.80 28.29
N LEU A 101 1.79 -5.80 27.03
CA LEU A 101 1.33 -4.83 26.03
C LEU A 101 0.12 -5.41 25.28
N LEU A 102 -1.05 -4.86 25.55
CA LEU A 102 -2.25 -5.14 24.75
C LEU A 102 -2.24 -4.25 23.51
N PRO A 103 -2.72 -4.77 22.38
CA PRO A 103 -2.98 -3.94 21.20
C PRO A 103 -3.98 -2.83 21.55
N LYS A 104 -3.90 -1.71 20.85
CA LYS A 104 -4.76 -0.54 21.06
C LYS A 104 -5.86 -0.41 20.04
N HIS A 105 -5.62 -0.99 18.84
CA HIS A 105 -6.51 -0.85 17.70
C HIS A 105 -6.71 -2.20 17.00
N VAL A 106 -7.73 -2.25 16.18
CA VAL A 106 -7.95 -3.32 15.22
C VAL A 106 -8.07 -2.72 13.83
N VAL A 107 -7.22 -3.17 12.92
CA VAL A 107 -7.37 -2.91 11.48
C VAL A 107 -8.31 -3.97 10.93
N VAL A 108 -9.48 -3.56 10.48
CA VAL A 108 -10.46 -4.47 9.88
C VAL A 108 -10.20 -4.53 8.39
N ALA A 109 -9.76 -5.68 7.93
CA ALA A 109 -9.50 -5.95 6.53
C ALA A 109 -10.66 -6.74 5.91
N LEU A 110 -10.96 -6.45 4.65
CA LEU A 110 -11.99 -7.11 3.87
C LEU A 110 -11.35 -7.88 2.72
N LEU A 111 -11.32 -9.19 2.85
CA LEU A 111 -10.99 -10.08 1.74
C LEU A 111 -12.21 -10.24 0.86
N LYS A 112 -12.14 -9.76 -0.37
CA LYS A 112 -13.21 -9.86 -1.35
C LYS A 112 -13.38 -11.30 -1.83
N ALA A 113 -14.64 -11.66 -2.08
CA ALA A 113 -15.03 -12.94 -2.66
C ALA A 113 -14.24 -13.27 -3.93
N ASP A 114 -14.03 -14.56 -4.13
CA ASP A 114 -13.50 -15.12 -5.37
C ASP A 114 -14.31 -16.39 -5.75
N ALA A 115 -13.84 -17.14 -6.73
CA ALA A 115 -14.54 -18.35 -7.19
C ALA A 115 -14.73 -19.43 -6.10
N HIS A 116 -13.98 -19.34 -4.99
CA HIS A 116 -13.93 -20.37 -3.94
C HIS A 116 -14.28 -19.87 -2.55
N ARG A 117 -14.41 -18.55 -2.34
CA ARG A 117 -14.64 -17.92 -1.02
C ARG A 117 -15.63 -16.78 -1.14
N GLU A 118 -16.45 -16.60 -0.13
CA GLU A 118 -17.28 -15.41 0.06
C GLU A 118 -16.46 -14.25 0.65
N ASP A 119 -17.04 -13.06 0.67
CA ASP A 119 -16.44 -11.89 1.35
C ASP A 119 -16.19 -12.23 2.82
N MET A 120 -14.96 -12.01 3.28
CA MET A 120 -14.58 -12.27 4.66
C MET A 120 -13.95 -11.05 5.32
N ARG A 121 -14.47 -10.67 6.48
CA ARG A 121 -13.85 -9.67 7.35
C ARG A 121 -12.90 -10.33 8.32
N LEU A 122 -11.76 -9.67 8.52
CA LEU A 122 -10.72 -10.13 9.43
C LEU A 122 -10.19 -8.93 10.22
N GLY A 123 -10.23 -9.02 11.54
CA GLY A 123 -9.61 -8.06 12.42
C GLY A 123 -8.13 -8.40 12.65
N ILE A 124 -7.27 -7.44 12.48
CA ILE A 124 -5.83 -7.54 12.72
C ILE A 124 -5.47 -6.68 13.93
N ALA A 125 -4.89 -7.31 14.94
CA ALA A 125 -4.49 -6.62 16.16
C ALA A 125 -3.30 -5.69 15.89
N ALA A 126 -3.47 -4.40 16.16
CA ALA A 126 -2.47 -3.37 15.99
C ALA A 126 -2.12 -2.67 17.31
N ASP A 127 -0.83 -2.53 17.60
CA ASP A 127 -0.36 -1.76 18.74
C ASP A 127 -0.50 -0.26 18.51
N GLU A 128 -0.38 0.14 17.26
CA GLU A 128 -0.42 1.54 16.82
C GLU A 128 -0.79 1.59 15.34
N VAL A 129 -1.67 2.49 14.97
CA VAL A 129 -1.93 2.83 13.57
C VAL A 129 -1.15 4.10 13.25
N ILE A 130 -0.23 4.01 12.30
CA ILE A 130 0.74 5.08 12.02
C ILE A 130 0.13 6.09 11.05
N GLY A 131 -0.59 5.60 10.03
CA GLY A 131 -1.21 6.47 9.03
C GLY A 131 -1.31 5.81 7.65
N THR A 132 -1.41 6.64 6.63
CA THR A 132 -1.43 6.20 5.23
C THR A 132 -0.30 6.84 4.44
N PHE A 133 0.21 6.15 3.43
CA PHE A 133 1.17 6.69 2.47
C PHE A 133 0.91 6.14 1.08
N SER A 134 1.43 6.84 0.06
CA SER A 134 1.39 6.41 -1.33
C SER A 134 2.71 5.79 -1.76
N ALA A 135 2.63 4.73 -2.54
CA ALA A 135 3.78 4.10 -3.18
C ALA A 135 3.40 3.54 -4.55
N THR A 136 4.35 3.53 -5.47
CA THR A 136 4.22 2.84 -6.75
C THR A 136 4.48 1.34 -6.58
N GLU A 137 4.00 0.52 -7.51
CA GLU A 137 4.26 -0.92 -7.47
C GLU A 137 5.76 -1.24 -7.66
N GLU A 138 6.49 -0.40 -8.37
CA GLU A 138 7.94 -0.54 -8.54
C GLU A 138 8.74 -0.30 -7.25
N ALA A 139 8.18 0.44 -6.30
CA ALA A 139 8.78 0.65 -4.99
C ALA A 139 8.67 -0.58 -4.09
N LEU A 140 7.87 -1.58 -4.49
CA LEU A 140 7.72 -2.83 -3.75
C LEU A 140 8.99 -3.67 -3.90
N LEU A 141 9.63 -3.94 -2.79
CA LEU A 141 10.71 -4.92 -2.69
C LEU A 141 10.07 -6.30 -2.56
N ASP A 142 10.17 -7.13 -3.60
CA ASP A 142 9.52 -8.45 -3.69
C ASP A 142 10.10 -9.53 -2.76
N GLN A 143 10.95 -9.15 -1.84
CA GLN A 143 11.57 -10.06 -0.89
C GLN A 143 10.97 -9.84 0.50
N ALA A 144 9.85 -10.51 0.77
CA ALA A 144 9.39 -10.65 2.15
C ALA A 144 10.33 -11.62 2.91
N PRO A 145 10.62 -11.35 4.20
CA PRO A 145 11.36 -12.30 5.03
C PRO A 145 10.65 -13.66 5.09
N ALA A 146 11.42 -14.75 5.12
CA ALA A 146 10.88 -16.12 5.08
C ALA A 146 10.00 -16.48 6.30
N ASP A 147 10.19 -15.78 7.41
CA ASP A 147 9.45 -15.91 8.66
C ASP A 147 8.08 -15.22 8.67
N VAL A 148 7.77 -14.41 7.63
CA VAL A 148 6.48 -13.75 7.44
C VAL A 148 5.82 -14.15 6.12
N PRO A 149 5.43 -15.42 5.95
CA PRO A 149 4.94 -15.97 4.67
C PRO A 149 3.63 -15.34 4.19
N HIS A 150 2.92 -14.65 5.07
CA HIS A 150 1.70 -13.90 4.75
C HIS A 150 1.98 -12.53 4.13
N CYS A 151 3.24 -12.13 3.99
CA CYS A 151 3.63 -10.90 3.32
C CYS A 151 4.12 -11.18 1.89
N ARG A 152 3.84 -10.25 0.97
CA ARG A 152 4.26 -10.36 -0.43
C ARG A 152 5.55 -9.60 -0.73
N GLY A 153 5.94 -8.68 0.14
CA GLY A 153 7.12 -7.84 -0.04
C GLY A 153 7.19 -6.75 1.02
N MET A 154 8.01 -5.75 0.77
CA MET A 154 8.25 -4.63 1.67
C MET A 154 8.19 -3.31 0.92
N LEU A 155 7.69 -2.27 1.58
CA LEU A 155 7.72 -0.89 1.11
C LEU A 155 8.50 -0.02 2.09
N ARG A 156 9.21 0.97 1.58
CA ARG A 156 9.84 1.98 2.45
C ARG A 156 8.80 3.01 2.86
N HIS A 157 8.64 3.18 4.15
CA HIS A 157 7.83 4.23 4.77
C HIS A 157 8.68 4.99 5.78
N ASP A 158 8.97 6.26 5.50
CA ASP A 158 9.99 7.04 6.17
C ASP A 158 11.35 6.31 6.13
N ASP A 159 12.05 6.24 7.26
CA ASP A 159 13.34 5.54 7.40
C ASP A 159 13.22 4.04 7.71
N ARG A 160 12.02 3.46 7.62
CA ARG A 160 11.77 2.07 7.96
C ARG A 160 11.07 1.31 6.84
N LEU A 161 11.18 -0.01 6.88
CA LEU A 161 10.44 -0.88 6.00
C LEU A 161 9.09 -1.24 6.64
N ALA A 162 8.05 -1.32 5.81
CA ALA A 162 6.74 -1.86 6.16
C ALA A 162 6.49 -3.13 5.34
N LEU A 163 6.11 -4.20 5.99
CA LEU A 163 5.78 -5.49 5.39
C LEU A 163 4.40 -5.40 4.74
N VAL A 164 4.32 -5.63 3.44
CA VAL A 164 3.05 -5.60 2.70
C VAL A 164 2.33 -6.91 2.87
N VAL A 165 1.25 -6.90 3.62
CA VAL A 165 0.45 -8.09 3.89
C VAL A 165 -0.39 -8.43 2.67
N ASP A 166 -0.41 -9.71 2.32
CA ASP A 166 -1.31 -10.29 1.33
C ASP A 166 -2.44 -11.01 2.08
N LEU A 167 -3.66 -10.51 1.99
CA LEU A 167 -4.81 -11.06 2.72
C LEU A 167 -5.12 -12.51 2.36
N ARG A 168 -4.87 -12.93 1.12
CA ARG A 168 -5.11 -14.31 0.69
C ARG A 168 -4.11 -15.25 1.37
N ARG A 169 -2.83 -14.89 1.31
CA ARG A 169 -1.78 -15.64 2.03
C ARG A 169 -2.01 -15.61 3.54
N LEU A 170 -2.48 -14.50 4.06
CA LEU A 170 -2.75 -14.36 5.49
C LEU A 170 -3.77 -15.40 5.98
N VAL A 171 -4.89 -15.57 5.29
CA VAL A 171 -5.92 -16.56 5.68
C VAL A 171 -5.50 -18.00 5.43
N ASP A 172 -4.53 -18.23 4.55
CA ASP A 172 -3.96 -19.55 4.34
C ASP A 172 -2.96 -19.92 5.45
N VAL A 173 -2.19 -18.93 5.93
CA VAL A 173 -1.24 -19.11 7.05
C VAL A 173 -1.95 -19.14 8.41
N PHE A 174 -2.97 -18.32 8.57
CA PHE A 174 -3.80 -18.20 9.77
C PHE A 174 -5.23 -18.62 9.47
N PRO A 175 -5.50 -19.93 9.39
CA PRO A 175 -6.85 -20.41 9.08
C PRO A 175 -7.82 -20.03 10.19
N VAL A 176 -8.71 -19.11 9.88
CA VAL A 176 -9.80 -18.71 10.79
C VAL A 176 -11.06 -19.48 10.43
N PRO A 177 -11.81 -19.99 11.42
CA PRO A 177 -13.07 -20.62 11.14
C PRO A 177 -14.05 -19.62 10.51
N VAL A 178 -14.74 -20.02 9.47
CA VAL A 178 -15.90 -19.28 8.95
C VAL A 178 -16.99 -19.36 10.03
N ILE A 179 -17.40 -18.23 10.55
CA ILE A 179 -18.41 -18.12 11.63
C ILE A 179 -19.72 -17.66 11.00
#